data_ba0535a8417fb2bf9c895417ace3a3c2
#
_entry.id   ba0535a8417fb2bf9c895417ace3a3c2
#
_cell.length_a   1.000
_cell.length_b   1.000
_cell.length_c   1.000
_cell.angle_alpha   90.00
_cell.angle_beta   90.00
_cell.angle_gamma   90.00
#
_symmetry.space_group_name_H-M   'P 1'
#
loop_
_entity.id
_entity.type
_entity.pdbx_description
1 polymer ?
#
loop_
_entity_poly.entity_id
_entity_poly.type
_entity_poly.pdbx_seq_one_letter_code
_entity_poly.pdbx_strand_id
1 'polypeptide(L)'
;MKKYYLFLLLIALLISSCEKDDFCIEPITPNMIIRFYNATNISETKAVNDLTINISNLDSIYTNVSLDSVVIPLDVTSNQIIYNFSSGTNVDILTIDYEIEEVFVSRSCGFKAIFNNVTVTSDVSNDWIIGLTETLENTITIPTIDDESAAHIQIFH
;
A
#
# COMPACT_ATOMS: atom_id res chain seq x y z
N MET A 1 57.90 13.89 -26.02
CA MET A 1 57.19 14.30 -24.82
C MET A 1 55.72 14.61 -25.08
N LYS A 2 55.34 15.49 -26.04
CA LYS A 2 53.93 15.84 -26.36
C LYS A 2 53.01 14.62 -26.67
N LYS A 3 53.50 13.58 -27.37
CA LYS A 3 52.73 12.40 -27.72
C LYS A 3 52.31 11.56 -26.47
N TYR A 4 53.15 11.52 -25.43
CA TYR A 4 52.81 10.78 -24.20
C TYR A 4 51.74 11.51 -23.36
N TYR A 5 51.74 12.85 -23.36
CA TYR A 5 50.71 13.64 -22.70
C TYR A 5 49.35 13.45 -23.35
N LEU A 6 49.29 13.37 -24.71
CA LEU A 6 48.07 13.12 -25.44
C LEU A 6 47.50 11.73 -25.14
N PHE A 7 48.38 10.72 -25.04
CA PHE A 7 47.97 9.35 -24.73
C PHE A 7 47.49 9.22 -23.27
N LEU A 8 48.14 9.90 -22.32
CA LEU A 8 47.71 9.95 -20.91
C LEU A 8 46.36 10.67 -20.76
N LEU A 9 46.13 11.74 -21.49
CA LEU A 9 44.85 12.46 -21.50
C LEU A 9 43.71 11.59 -22.07
N LEU A 10 44.00 10.80 -23.11
CA LEU A 10 43.00 9.89 -23.71
C LEU A 10 42.63 8.75 -22.75
N ILE A 11 43.60 8.20 -22.00
CA ILE A 11 43.37 7.19 -20.96
C ILE A 11 42.54 7.76 -19.81
N ALA A 12 42.84 8.99 -19.38
CA ALA A 12 42.08 9.66 -18.30
C ALA A 12 40.62 9.90 -18.66
N LEU A 13 40.32 10.18 -19.95
CA LEU A 13 38.93 10.31 -20.44
C LEU A 13 38.17 8.99 -20.50
N LEU A 14 38.86 7.85 -20.64
CA LEU A 14 38.21 6.53 -20.66
C LEU A 14 37.84 6.00 -19.27
N ILE A 15 38.49 6.51 -18.21
CA ILE A 15 38.23 6.07 -16.82
C ILE A 15 37.10 6.88 -16.16
N SER A 16 36.68 8.00 -16.72
CA SER A 16 35.59 8.83 -16.17
C SER A 16 34.18 8.42 -16.65
N SER A 17 34.06 7.35 -17.45
CA SER A 17 32.76 6.83 -17.95
C SER A 17 32.17 5.75 -17.06
N CYS A 18 32.40 5.79 -15.73
CA CYS A 18 31.62 4.97 -14.82
C CYS A 18 30.38 5.77 -14.43
N GLU A 19 29.34 5.75 -15.25
CA GLU A 19 28.01 6.10 -14.79
C GLU A 19 27.61 5.08 -13.73
N LYS A 20 27.23 5.58 -12.53
CA LYS A 20 26.56 4.73 -11.54
C LYS A 20 25.29 4.25 -12.20
N ASP A 21 25.13 2.93 -12.34
CA ASP A 21 23.83 2.35 -12.66
C ASP A 21 22.88 2.82 -11.57
N ASP A 22 21.95 3.71 -11.93
CA ASP A 22 20.90 4.20 -11.04
C ASP A 22 19.90 3.05 -10.85
N PHE A 23 20.13 2.23 -9.82
CA PHE A 23 19.14 1.24 -9.40
C PHE A 23 17.95 1.98 -8.79
N CYS A 24 16.74 1.57 -9.18
CA CYS A 24 15.53 2.06 -8.54
C CYS A 24 15.46 1.54 -7.10
N ILE A 25 15.54 2.44 -6.14
CA ILE A 25 15.40 2.17 -4.70
C ILE A 25 14.11 2.76 -4.11
N GLU A 26 13.39 3.54 -4.91
CA GLU A 26 12.14 4.16 -4.48
C GLU A 26 10.97 3.14 -4.52
N PRO A 27 10.04 3.20 -3.54
CA PRO A 27 8.81 2.42 -3.60
C PRO A 27 8.03 2.78 -4.86
N ILE A 28 7.66 1.77 -5.67
CA ILE A 28 7.04 2.05 -6.96
C ILE A 28 5.56 2.41 -6.78
N THR A 29 4.77 1.57 -6.17
CA THR A 29 3.33 1.82 -5.95
C THR A 29 3.03 1.50 -4.50
N PRO A 30 2.40 2.41 -3.74
CA PRO A 30 2.10 2.19 -2.34
C PRO A 30 0.97 1.17 -2.17
N ASN A 31 1.07 0.40 -1.09
CA ASN A 31 0.00 -0.44 -0.59
C ASN A 31 -0.84 0.34 0.43
N MET A 32 -2.06 -0.11 0.66
CA MET A 32 -2.89 0.41 1.74
C MET A 32 -2.53 -0.29 3.06
N ILE A 33 -2.21 0.48 4.09
CA ILE A 33 -1.95 -0.03 5.44
C ILE A 33 -3.19 0.16 6.29
N ILE A 34 -3.67 -0.95 6.86
CA ILE A 34 -4.81 -0.99 7.77
C ILE A 34 -4.32 -1.39 9.16
N ARG A 35 -4.77 -0.69 10.19
CA ARG A 35 -4.49 -1.04 11.58
C ARG A 35 -5.78 -1.32 12.33
N PHE A 36 -5.75 -2.37 13.16
CA PHE A 36 -6.90 -2.82 13.93
C PHE A 36 -6.86 -2.29 15.36
N TYR A 37 -8.01 -1.85 15.85
CA TYR A 37 -8.19 -1.25 17.17
C TYR A 37 -9.35 -1.86 17.92
N ASN A 38 -9.29 -1.75 19.24
CA ASN A 38 -10.34 -2.17 20.13
C ASN A 38 -11.51 -1.17 20.11
N ALA A 39 -12.70 -1.59 19.70
CA ALA A 39 -13.86 -0.71 19.62
C ALA A 39 -14.34 -0.18 21.00
N THR A 40 -13.98 -0.84 22.11
CA THR A 40 -14.28 -0.36 23.47
C THR A 40 -13.19 0.52 24.05
N ASN A 41 -11.94 0.41 23.56
CA ASN A 41 -10.82 1.27 23.93
C ASN A 41 -10.08 1.69 22.66
N ILE A 42 -10.58 2.73 22.01
CA ILE A 42 -10.14 3.20 20.68
C ILE A 42 -8.66 3.61 20.59
N SER A 43 -7.97 3.78 21.71
CA SER A 43 -6.54 4.10 21.73
C SER A 43 -5.64 2.85 21.77
N GLU A 44 -6.22 1.65 21.87
CA GLU A 44 -5.50 0.40 21.98
C GLU A 44 -5.62 -0.41 20.69
N THR A 45 -4.47 -0.80 20.12
CA THR A 45 -4.46 -1.74 19.01
C THR A 45 -4.92 -3.13 19.49
N LYS A 46 -5.63 -3.83 18.63
CA LYS A 46 -6.17 -5.16 18.94
C LYS A 46 -5.97 -6.08 17.74
N ALA A 47 -5.24 -7.17 17.94
CA ALA A 47 -5.04 -8.16 16.91
C ALA A 47 -6.35 -8.89 16.58
N VAL A 48 -6.61 -9.06 15.30
CA VAL A 48 -7.68 -9.92 14.77
C VAL A 48 -7.16 -11.34 14.72
N ASN A 49 -7.81 -12.26 15.41
CA ASN A 49 -7.47 -13.67 15.39
C ASN A 49 -8.14 -14.37 14.20
N ASP A 50 -7.50 -15.44 13.72
CA ASP A 50 -8.00 -16.24 12.59
C ASP A 50 -8.33 -15.37 11.35
N LEU A 51 -7.54 -14.29 11.15
CA LEU A 51 -7.75 -13.34 10.07
C LEU A 51 -7.39 -13.98 8.73
N THR A 52 -8.34 -13.93 7.80
CA THR A 52 -8.14 -14.28 6.40
C THR A 52 -8.62 -13.11 5.55
N ILE A 53 -7.78 -12.66 4.61
CA ILE A 53 -8.11 -11.58 3.68
C ILE A 53 -7.94 -12.09 2.26
N ASN A 54 -8.97 -11.98 1.46
CA ASN A 54 -8.92 -12.32 0.05
C ASN A 54 -9.63 -11.27 -0.82
N ILE A 55 -9.21 -11.18 -2.07
CA ILE A 55 -9.94 -10.45 -3.10
C ILE A 55 -11.03 -11.40 -3.63
N SER A 56 -12.22 -10.88 -3.91
CA SER A 56 -13.32 -11.68 -4.44
C SER A 56 -12.88 -12.53 -5.64
N ASN A 57 -13.04 -13.86 -5.54
CA ASN A 57 -12.68 -14.88 -6.54
C ASN A 57 -11.18 -15.05 -6.82
N LEU A 58 -10.28 -14.54 -5.97
CA LEU A 58 -8.85 -14.74 -6.07
C LEU A 58 -8.28 -15.41 -4.80
N ASP A 59 -6.99 -15.75 -4.85
CA ASP A 59 -6.27 -16.33 -3.71
C ASP A 59 -6.20 -15.37 -2.52
N SER A 60 -6.08 -15.95 -1.32
CA SER A 60 -5.97 -15.17 -0.09
C SER A 60 -4.60 -14.49 0.01
N ILE A 61 -4.59 -13.22 0.40
CA ILE A 61 -3.38 -12.45 0.72
C ILE A 61 -2.89 -12.84 2.12
N TYR A 62 -3.82 -13.00 3.05
CA TYR A 62 -3.58 -13.50 4.41
C TYR A 62 -4.46 -14.70 4.66
N THR A 63 -3.94 -15.71 5.34
CA THR A 63 -4.69 -16.93 5.65
C THR A 63 -4.45 -17.34 7.09
N ASN A 64 -5.49 -17.27 7.92
CA ASN A 64 -5.52 -17.73 9.30
C ASN A 64 -4.35 -17.19 10.14
N VAL A 65 -4.17 -15.87 10.13
CA VAL A 65 -3.12 -15.17 10.89
C VAL A 65 -3.72 -14.39 12.06
N SER A 66 -2.88 -14.01 13.05
CA SER A 66 -3.27 -13.09 14.11
C SER A 66 -2.40 -11.84 14.00
N LEU A 67 -3.00 -10.72 13.58
CA LEU A 67 -2.30 -9.47 13.27
C LEU A 67 -3.13 -8.27 13.74
N ASP A 68 -2.43 -7.22 14.19
CA ASP A 68 -3.00 -5.91 14.51
C ASP A 68 -2.81 -4.87 13.39
N SER A 69 -2.14 -5.27 12.33
CA SER A 69 -1.94 -4.45 11.13
C SER A 69 -1.72 -5.32 9.90
N VAL A 70 -2.25 -4.89 8.76
CA VAL A 70 -2.09 -5.56 7.47
C VAL A 70 -1.76 -4.57 6.37
N VAL A 71 -1.08 -5.07 5.34
CA VAL A 71 -0.72 -4.32 4.13
C VAL A 71 -1.42 -5.00 2.96
N ILE A 72 -2.29 -4.27 2.26
CA ILE A 72 -3.06 -4.80 1.13
C ILE A 72 -2.77 -3.99 -0.14
N PRO A 73 -2.58 -4.64 -1.30
CA PRO A 73 -2.37 -3.95 -2.57
C PRO A 73 -3.66 -3.30 -3.07
N LEU A 74 -3.54 -2.23 -3.86
CA LEU A 74 -4.63 -1.69 -4.65
C LEU A 74 -4.42 -2.05 -6.13
N ASP A 75 -5.52 -2.26 -6.87
CA ASP A 75 -5.45 -2.61 -8.28
C ASP A 75 -5.16 -1.37 -9.13
N VAL A 76 -4.05 -1.38 -9.87
CA VAL A 76 -3.65 -0.29 -10.77
C VAL A 76 -4.36 -0.30 -12.12
N THR A 77 -5.22 -1.29 -12.36
CA THR A 77 -5.98 -1.46 -13.62
C THR A 77 -7.47 -1.20 -13.46
N SER A 78 -7.94 -1.00 -12.22
CA SER A 78 -9.33 -0.76 -11.87
C SER A 78 -9.44 0.37 -10.85
N ASN A 79 -10.52 1.13 -10.87
CA ASN A 79 -10.80 2.19 -9.90
C ASN A 79 -11.56 1.67 -8.66
N GLN A 80 -11.72 0.37 -8.54
CA GLN A 80 -12.39 -0.27 -7.41
C GLN A 80 -11.78 -1.65 -7.15
N ILE A 81 -11.65 -1.99 -5.86
CA ILE A 81 -11.30 -3.33 -5.40
C ILE A 81 -12.18 -3.72 -4.22
N ILE A 82 -12.53 -5.02 -4.14
CA ILE A 82 -13.38 -5.57 -3.09
C ILE A 82 -12.62 -6.66 -2.35
N TYR A 83 -12.48 -6.47 -1.04
CA TYR A 83 -11.86 -7.41 -0.13
C TYR A 83 -12.89 -8.06 0.78
N ASN A 84 -12.74 -9.37 0.98
CA ASN A 84 -13.42 -10.08 2.06
C ASN A 84 -12.45 -10.21 3.24
N PHE A 85 -12.88 -9.71 4.39
CA PHE A 85 -12.17 -9.78 5.66
C PHE A 85 -12.89 -10.77 6.55
N SER A 86 -12.26 -11.90 6.83
CA SER A 86 -12.83 -12.95 7.67
C SER A 86 -12.10 -13.04 9.01
N SER A 87 -12.87 -13.13 10.09
CA SER A 87 -12.37 -13.50 11.43
C SER A 87 -13.09 -14.77 11.86
N GLY A 88 -12.41 -15.90 11.75
CA GLY A 88 -13.04 -17.23 11.88
C GLY A 88 -14.09 -17.46 10.80
N THR A 89 -15.37 -17.58 11.20
CA THR A 89 -16.51 -17.80 10.29
C THR A 89 -17.22 -16.51 9.87
N ASN A 90 -16.93 -15.39 10.52
CA ASN A 90 -17.56 -14.10 10.26
C ASN A 90 -16.84 -13.39 9.13
N VAL A 91 -17.57 -12.84 8.17
CA VAL A 91 -17.02 -12.22 6.96
C VAL A 91 -17.65 -10.85 6.76
N ASP A 92 -16.81 -9.81 6.76
CA ASP A 92 -17.17 -8.45 6.36
C ASP A 92 -16.51 -8.10 5.02
N ILE A 93 -17.21 -7.30 4.22
CA ILE A 93 -16.75 -6.88 2.90
C ILE A 93 -16.33 -5.41 2.95
N LEU A 94 -15.11 -5.14 2.51
CA LEU A 94 -14.63 -3.78 2.28
C LEU A 94 -14.59 -3.50 0.78
N THR A 95 -15.34 -2.49 0.36
CA THR A 95 -15.28 -1.92 -0.99
C THR A 95 -14.41 -0.68 -0.94
N ILE A 96 -13.42 -0.60 -1.82
CA ILE A 96 -12.46 0.49 -1.91
C ILE A 96 -12.54 1.08 -3.31
N ASP A 97 -13.02 2.32 -3.41
CA ASP A 97 -13.10 3.11 -4.64
C ASP A 97 -12.00 4.16 -4.63
N TYR A 98 -11.35 4.41 -5.76
CA TYR A 98 -10.24 5.36 -5.88
C TYR A 98 -10.02 5.83 -7.32
N GLU A 99 -9.26 6.91 -7.45
CA GLU A 99 -8.75 7.42 -8.73
C GLU A 99 -7.24 7.13 -8.82
N ILE A 100 -6.79 6.62 -9.97
CA ILE A 100 -5.38 6.28 -10.20
C ILE A 100 -4.70 7.44 -10.90
N GLU A 101 -3.55 7.86 -10.38
CA GLU A 101 -2.66 8.84 -11.00
C GLU A 101 -1.26 8.24 -11.17
N GLU A 102 -0.70 8.35 -12.37
CA GLU A 102 0.68 7.95 -12.64
C GLU A 102 1.62 9.15 -12.41
N VAL A 103 2.57 9.01 -11.50
CA VAL A 103 3.55 10.03 -11.14
C VAL A 103 4.95 9.58 -11.55
N PHE A 104 5.67 10.45 -12.27
CA PHE A 104 7.06 10.19 -12.62
C PHE A 104 7.96 10.22 -11.37
N VAL A 105 8.72 9.17 -11.16
CA VAL A 105 9.65 9.03 -10.02
C VAL A 105 11.07 9.41 -10.43
N SER A 106 11.65 8.68 -11.38
CA SER A 106 12.99 8.93 -11.90
C SER A 106 13.21 8.19 -13.22
N ARG A 107 14.35 8.41 -13.88
CA ARG A 107 14.70 7.69 -15.12
C ARG A 107 14.87 6.19 -14.90
N SER A 108 15.36 5.79 -13.73
CA SER A 108 15.59 4.38 -13.39
C SER A 108 14.33 3.69 -12.85
N CYS A 109 13.45 4.42 -12.15
CA CYS A 109 12.21 3.89 -11.58
C CYS A 109 11.00 3.99 -12.54
N GLY A 110 11.03 4.94 -13.50
CA GLY A 110 9.89 5.20 -14.36
C GLY A 110 8.77 5.93 -13.62
N PHE A 111 7.56 5.40 -13.70
CA PHE A 111 6.37 5.94 -13.05
C PHE A 111 5.91 5.03 -11.91
N LYS A 112 5.29 5.62 -10.88
CA LYS A 112 4.52 4.91 -9.86
C LYS A 112 3.04 5.29 -9.96
N ALA A 113 2.14 4.40 -9.57
CA ALA A 113 0.76 4.76 -9.33
C ALA A 113 0.62 5.32 -7.91
N ILE A 114 -0.20 6.36 -7.75
CA ILE A 114 -0.74 6.84 -6.50
C ILE A 114 -2.27 6.80 -6.58
N PHE A 115 -2.93 6.77 -5.42
CA PHE A 115 -4.38 6.62 -5.37
C PHE A 115 -4.99 7.83 -4.68
N ASN A 116 -5.84 8.56 -5.41
CA ASN A 116 -6.52 9.77 -4.95
C ASN A 116 -8.00 9.50 -4.66
N ASN A 117 -8.59 10.34 -3.80
CA ASN A 117 -10.01 10.29 -3.45
C ASN A 117 -10.46 8.89 -3.00
N VAL A 118 -9.61 8.22 -2.21
CA VAL A 118 -9.85 6.83 -1.79
C VAL A 118 -11.02 6.79 -0.82
N THR A 119 -12.10 6.12 -1.19
CA THR A 119 -13.25 5.91 -0.35
C THR A 119 -13.35 4.45 0.03
N VAL A 120 -13.36 4.16 1.32
CA VAL A 120 -13.52 2.80 1.85
C VAL A 120 -14.85 2.68 2.53
N THR A 121 -15.60 1.67 2.15
CA THR A 121 -16.92 1.36 2.71
C THR A 121 -16.93 -0.07 3.22
N SER A 122 -17.29 -0.25 4.48
CA SER A 122 -17.58 -1.55 5.07
C SER A 122 -19.06 -1.90 4.84
N ASP A 123 -19.34 -3.18 4.58
CA ASP A 123 -20.71 -3.67 4.48
C ASP A 123 -21.44 -3.47 5.81
N VAL A 124 -22.71 -3.06 5.73
CA VAL A 124 -23.57 -2.83 6.91
C VAL A 124 -24.07 -4.10 7.60
N SER A 125 -23.84 -5.26 7.03
CA SER A 125 -24.15 -6.55 7.67
C SER A 125 -23.25 -6.89 8.84
N ASN A 126 -22.14 -6.18 8.96
CA ASN A 126 -21.07 -6.17 10.00
C ASN A 126 -21.12 -7.32 10.99
N ASP A 127 -20.36 -8.38 10.68
CA ASP A 127 -20.27 -9.52 11.57
C ASP A 127 -19.22 -9.32 12.68
N TRP A 128 -18.11 -8.58 12.38
CA TRP A 128 -17.06 -8.34 13.35
C TRP A 128 -16.41 -6.94 13.23
N ILE A 129 -16.44 -6.28 12.06
CA ILE A 129 -16.00 -4.89 11.88
C ILE A 129 -17.09 -3.95 12.39
N ILE A 130 -16.79 -3.17 13.43
CA ILE A 130 -17.75 -2.25 14.05
C ILE A 130 -17.72 -0.88 13.37
N GLY A 131 -16.57 -0.46 12.87
CA GLY A 131 -16.43 0.80 12.15
C GLY A 131 -15.03 1.05 11.60
N LEU A 132 -14.91 2.04 10.72
CA LEU A 132 -13.68 2.44 10.04
C LEU A 132 -13.09 3.75 10.57
N THR A 133 -13.72 4.36 11.57
CA THR A 133 -13.30 5.61 12.21
C THR A 133 -13.47 5.52 13.72
N GLU A 134 -12.85 6.43 14.47
CA GLU A 134 -13.05 6.56 15.93
C GLU A 134 -14.50 6.81 16.31
N THR A 135 -15.31 7.35 15.39
CA THR A 135 -16.77 7.54 15.54
C THR A 135 -17.57 6.32 15.06
N LEU A 136 -16.88 5.24 14.69
CA LEU A 136 -17.46 3.96 14.25
C LEU A 136 -18.33 4.10 13.00
N GLU A 137 -17.92 4.95 12.07
CA GLU A 137 -18.57 5.11 10.77
C GLU A 137 -18.17 3.97 9.82
N ASN A 138 -19.08 3.58 8.94
CA ASN A 138 -18.87 2.51 7.95
C ASN A 138 -18.24 3.00 6.64
N THR A 139 -18.01 4.30 6.50
CA THR A 139 -17.40 4.88 5.31
C THR A 139 -16.38 5.95 5.72
N ILE A 140 -15.21 5.90 5.09
CA ILE A 140 -14.15 6.90 5.26
C ILE A 140 -13.61 7.32 3.90
N THR A 141 -13.20 8.59 3.78
CA THR A 141 -12.50 9.10 2.60
C THR A 141 -11.09 9.55 2.98
N ILE A 142 -10.10 9.05 2.25
CA ILE A 142 -8.68 9.37 2.39
C ILE A 142 -8.30 10.20 1.16
N PRO A 143 -7.71 11.40 1.31
CA PRO A 143 -7.38 12.25 0.16
C PRO A 143 -6.45 11.58 -0.84
N THR A 144 -5.36 10.97 -0.36
CA THR A 144 -4.34 10.34 -1.21
C THR A 144 -3.62 9.22 -0.45
N ILE A 145 -3.28 8.14 -1.16
CA ILE A 145 -2.32 7.12 -0.75
C ILE A 145 -1.14 7.18 -1.72
N ASP A 146 -0.01 7.71 -1.26
CA ASP A 146 1.21 7.93 -2.04
C ASP A 146 2.48 7.36 -1.38
N ASP A 147 2.40 6.92 -0.13
CA ASP A 147 3.45 6.27 0.64
C ASP A 147 2.90 5.22 1.64
N GLU A 148 3.79 4.54 2.34
CA GLU A 148 3.49 3.53 3.37
C GLU A 148 4.03 3.91 4.75
N SER A 149 4.20 5.20 5.04
CA SER A 149 4.81 5.69 6.28
C SER A 149 3.90 5.53 7.51
N ALA A 150 2.58 5.46 7.31
CA ALA A 150 1.58 5.34 8.37
C ALA A 150 0.39 4.48 7.94
N ALA A 151 -0.43 4.07 8.90
CA ALA A 151 -1.70 3.43 8.61
C ALA A 151 -2.67 4.44 7.97
N HIS A 152 -3.28 4.02 6.86
CA HIS A 152 -4.26 4.82 6.11
C HIS A 152 -5.66 4.68 6.68
N ILE A 153 -5.98 3.52 7.25
CA ILE A 153 -7.29 3.20 7.81
C ILE A 153 -7.12 2.58 9.19
N GLN A 154 -8.08 2.89 10.06
CA GLN A 154 -8.27 2.25 11.35
C GLN A 154 -9.56 1.41 11.29
N ILE A 155 -9.47 0.13 11.60
CA ILE A 155 -10.64 -0.75 11.72
C ILE A 155 -10.84 -1.07 13.20
N PHE A 156 -12.03 -0.79 13.69
CA PHE A 156 -12.45 -1.04 15.08
C PHE A 156 -13.29 -2.31 15.17
N HIS A 157 -12.95 -3.21 16.15
CA HIS A 157 -13.60 -4.51 16.31
C HIS A 157 -13.65 -5.02 17.76
#